data_796c434266dc189ee14adeb4e2a05acc
#
_entry.id   796c434266dc189ee14adeb4e2a05acc
#
_cell.length_a   1.000
_cell.length_b   1.000
_cell.length_c   1.000
_cell.angle_alpha   90.00
_cell.angle_beta   90.00
_cell.angle_gamma   90.00
#
_symmetry.space_group_name_H-M   'P 1'
#
loop_
_entity.id
_entity.type
_entity.pdbx_description
1 polymer ?
#
loop_
_entity_poly.entity_id
_entity_poly.type
_entity_poly.pdbx_seq_one_letter_code
_entity_poly.pdbx_strand_id
1 'polypeptide(L)'
;MQNTKKVLSLIATFVMAMMIFVGCSSKPTTMKDREGNEFNVPKEVNTIISTAPSNTEVLVALGLADKLVAVDKYSADVEGVSEDIPKIDFRNPDAEAIIALNPDIVIASGHNKAGDEDPFALIKEAGIPVAYIPSSYSIDGIYGDIEFIANLTGTEKEGEELINSMKEDVESIKAIGDTITDKKSVYFEIGAGSGLYTFGNETFLNEMIETIGATNIFGDESSWITVTPEAVIDANPDVILANSPGTNEAGLTAVEDIVSREGWDTVTAVKNGDVYQIDKNSSSRGSQNIIKALKEMAKAVYPDEYKDF
;
A
#
# COMPACT_ATOMS: atom_id res chain seq x y z
N MET A 1 -61.41 47.23 -18.45
CA MET A 1 -60.27 47.41 -17.58
C MET A 1 -60.09 46.28 -16.54
N GLN A 2 -61.13 45.49 -16.22
CA GLN A 2 -61.02 44.40 -15.19
C GLN A 2 -60.43 43.09 -15.75
N ASN A 3 -60.53 42.83 -17.05
CA ASN A 3 -60.02 41.60 -17.66
C ASN A 3 -58.53 41.64 -17.96
N THR A 4 -57.92 42.79 -18.14
CA THR A 4 -56.47 42.96 -18.38
C THR A 4 -55.62 42.73 -17.11
N LYS A 5 -56.17 43.07 -15.95
CA LYS A 5 -55.48 42.81 -14.66
C LYS A 5 -55.43 41.32 -14.25
N LYS A 6 -56.45 40.54 -14.64
CA LYS A 6 -56.49 39.08 -14.39
C LYS A 6 -55.51 38.31 -15.30
N VAL A 7 -55.37 38.76 -16.57
CA VAL A 7 -54.43 38.14 -17.51
C VAL A 7 -52.98 38.46 -17.13
N LEU A 8 -52.69 39.68 -16.70
CA LEU A 8 -51.35 40.04 -16.19
C LEU A 8 -50.98 39.28 -14.92
N SER A 9 -51.95 39.01 -14.02
CA SER A 9 -51.71 38.23 -12.79
C SER A 9 -51.44 36.76 -13.06
N LEU A 10 -52.08 36.16 -14.08
CA LEU A 10 -51.84 34.78 -14.49
C LEU A 10 -50.49 34.60 -15.18
N ILE A 11 -50.06 35.57 -15.99
CA ILE A 11 -48.76 35.54 -16.67
C ILE A 11 -47.63 35.73 -15.65
N ALA A 12 -47.78 36.58 -14.64
CA ALA A 12 -46.80 36.77 -13.59
C ALA A 12 -46.64 35.52 -12.71
N THR A 13 -47.74 34.78 -12.45
CA THR A 13 -47.66 33.51 -11.66
C THR A 13 -47.07 32.37 -12.47
N PHE A 14 -47.25 32.33 -13.79
CA PHE A 14 -46.66 31.31 -14.65
C PHE A 14 -45.16 31.56 -14.90
N VAL A 15 -44.72 32.82 -14.99
CA VAL A 15 -43.29 33.17 -15.09
C VAL A 15 -42.55 32.92 -13.77
N MET A 16 -43.21 33.06 -12.60
CA MET A 16 -42.61 32.79 -11.29
C MET A 16 -42.52 31.29 -11.00
N ALA A 17 -43.35 30.44 -11.62
CA ALA A 17 -43.27 28.99 -11.51
C ALA A 17 -42.21 28.37 -12.42
N MET A 18 -41.65 29.07 -13.40
CA MET A 18 -40.59 28.61 -14.31
C MET A 18 -39.18 28.92 -13.80
N MET A 19 -39.00 29.63 -12.67
CA MET A 19 -37.68 29.96 -12.11
C MET A 19 -37.20 29.03 -11.00
N ILE A 20 -37.84 27.88 -10.73
CA ILE A 20 -37.46 26.95 -9.67
C ILE A 20 -36.77 25.66 -10.21
N PHE A 21 -36.46 25.62 -11.52
CA PHE A 21 -35.59 24.57 -12.08
C PHE A 21 -34.28 25.12 -12.62
N VAL A 22 -33.59 25.95 -11.83
CA VAL A 22 -32.14 26.04 -11.94
C VAL A 22 -31.62 24.88 -11.09
N GLY A 23 -31.62 23.68 -11.66
CA GLY A 23 -30.85 22.59 -11.13
C GLY A 23 -29.43 23.10 -11.02
N CYS A 24 -28.91 23.21 -9.83
CA CYS A 24 -27.47 23.25 -9.61
C CYS A 24 -26.89 21.96 -10.18
N SER A 25 -26.57 21.98 -11.47
CA SER A 25 -25.61 21.05 -12.04
C SER A 25 -24.26 21.45 -11.45
N SER A 26 -23.98 20.99 -10.24
CA SER A 26 -22.61 21.02 -9.75
C SER A 26 -21.79 20.25 -10.77
N LYS A 27 -20.82 20.94 -11.38
CA LYS A 27 -19.85 20.23 -12.24
C LYS A 27 -19.30 19.05 -11.44
N PRO A 28 -19.13 17.88 -12.07
CA PRO A 28 -18.50 16.77 -11.38
C PRO A 28 -17.15 17.26 -10.83
N THR A 29 -16.88 16.98 -9.58
CA THR A 29 -15.58 17.27 -8.97
C THR A 29 -14.60 16.29 -9.57
N THR A 30 -13.56 16.78 -10.24
CA THR A 30 -12.46 15.93 -10.74
C THR A 30 -11.29 15.97 -9.76
N MET A 31 -10.61 14.85 -9.61
CA MET A 31 -9.39 14.67 -8.82
C MET A 31 -8.34 14.00 -9.69
N LYS A 32 -7.09 14.18 -9.37
CA LYS A 32 -6.01 13.37 -9.93
C LYS A 32 -5.67 12.27 -8.95
N ASP A 33 -5.54 11.05 -9.47
CA ASP A 33 -5.04 9.93 -8.67
C ASP A 33 -3.52 10.06 -8.41
N ARG A 34 -2.97 9.11 -7.71
CA ARG A 34 -1.55 9.13 -7.33
C ARG A 34 -0.60 8.87 -8.51
N GLU A 35 -1.12 8.43 -9.66
CA GLU A 35 -0.38 8.32 -10.93
C GLU A 35 -0.59 9.54 -11.85
N GLY A 36 -1.42 10.51 -11.42
CA GLY A 36 -1.71 11.74 -12.16
C GLY A 36 -2.85 11.63 -13.16
N ASN A 37 -3.61 10.52 -13.20
CA ASN A 37 -4.77 10.36 -14.05
C ASN A 37 -5.96 11.14 -13.46
N GLU A 38 -6.69 11.86 -14.31
CA GLU A 38 -7.91 12.55 -13.90
C GLU A 38 -9.10 11.59 -13.87
N PHE A 39 -9.90 11.64 -12.81
CA PHE A 39 -11.15 10.90 -12.68
C PHE A 39 -12.22 11.72 -11.99
N ASN A 40 -13.49 11.35 -12.19
CA ASN A 40 -14.61 11.97 -11.51
C ASN A 40 -14.76 11.39 -10.11
N VAL A 41 -14.70 12.25 -9.10
CA VAL A 41 -14.92 11.85 -7.71
C VAL A 41 -16.40 11.58 -7.48
N PRO A 42 -16.78 10.43 -6.92
CA PRO A 42 -18.15 10.18 -6.47
C PRO A 42 -18.58 11.22 -5.44
N LYS A 43 -19.86 11.57 -5.41
CA LYS A 43 -20.39 12.49 -4.39
C LYS A 43 -20.30 11.91 -2.97
N GLU A 44 -20.50 10.62 -2.89
CA GLU A 44 -20.38 9.80 -1.67
C GLU A 44 -19.73 8.47 -2.06
N VAL A 45 -18.90 7.95 -1.20
CA VAL A 45 -18.23 6.65 -1.37
C VAL A 45 -18.81 5.69 -0.32
N ASN A 46 -19.68 4.80 -0.76
CA ASN A 46 -20.34 3.80 0.09
C ASN A 46 -20.01 2.36 -0.30
N THR A 47 -19.57 2.15 -1.54
CA THR A 47 -19.19 0.84 -2.08
C THR A 47 -17.85 0.93 -2.78
N ILE A 48 -16.87 0.18 -2.28
CA ILE A 48 -15.47 0.25 -2.71
C ILE A 48 -15.01 -1.12 -3.17
N ILE A 49 -14.32 -1.18 -4.30
CA ILE A 49 -13.50 -2.32 -4.68
C ILE A 49 -12.02 -1.95 -4.48
N SER A 50 -11.29 -2.78 -3.74
CA SER A 50 -9.84 -2.63 -3.55
C SER A 50 -9.09 -3.73 -4.27
N THR A 51 -8.07 -3.36 -5.06
CA THR A 51 -7.34 -4.32 -5.91
C THR A 51 -5.91 -4.55 -5.47
N ALA A 52 -5.56 -4.14 -4.25
CA ALA A 52 -4.25 -4.43 -3.65
C ALA A 52 -4.36 -4.56 -2.12
N PRO A 53 -3.60 -5.47 -1.51
CA PRO A 53 -3.61 -5.65 -0.04
C PRO A 53 -3.23 -4.38 0.71
N SER A 54 -2.27 -3.60 0.23
CA SER A 54 -1.88 -2.32 0.85
C SER A 54 -3.05 -1.33 0.94
N ASN A 55 -3.80 -1.17 -0.16
CA ASN A 55 -4.98 -0.31 -0.20
C ASN A 55 -6.09 -0.84 0.72
N THR A 56 -6.27 -2.17 0.74
CA THR A 56 -7.27 -2.82 1.60
C THR A 56 -6.93 -2.61 3.08
N GLU A 57 -5.68 -2.76 3.48
CA GLU A 57 -5.21 -2.51 4.85
C GLU A 57 -5.46 -1.06 5.28
N VAL A 58 -5.18 -0.09 4.41
CA VAL A 58 -5.45 1.33 4.67
C VAL A 58 -6.95 1.58 4.82
N LEU A 59 -7.79 1.05 3.91
CA LEU A 59 -9.25 1.21 3.99
C LEU A 59 -9.83 0.63 5.29
N VAL A 60 -9.34 -0.53 5.72
CA VAL A 60 -9.73 -1.12 7.01
C VAL A 60 -9.29 -0.24 8.18
N ALA A 61 -8.06 0.27 8.17
CA ALA A 61 -7.55 1.16 9.21
C ALA A 61 -8.32 2.48 9.30
N LEU A 62 -8.86 2.97 8.19
CA LEU A 62 -9.73 4.15 8.12
C LEU A 62 -11.20 3.84 8.53
N GLY A 63 -11.51 2.60 8.96
CA GLY A 63 -12.84 2.18 9.40
C GLY A 63 -13.82 1.91 8.26
N LEU A 64 -13.33 1.63 7.04
CA LEU A 64 -14.15 1.46 5.85
C LEU A 64 -14.34 -0.02 5.43
N ALA A 65 -14.04 -0.97 6.31
CA ALA A 65 -14.20 -2.41 6.04
C ALA A 65 -15.61 -2.77 5.54
N ASP A 66 -16.65 -2.19 6.14
CA ASP A 66 -18.06 -2.43 5.78
C ASP A 66 -18.44 -1.84 4.41
N LYS A 67 -17.63 -0.97 3.84
CA LYS A 67 -17.82 -0.40 2.49
C LYS A 67 -17.16 -1.22 1.39
N LEU A 68 -16.32 -2.19 1.73
CA LEU A 68 -15.70 -3.09 0.77
C LEU A 68 -16.74 -4.07 0.21
N VAL A 69 -16.94 -4.07 -1.11
CA VAL A 69 -17.84 -4.99 -1.83
C VAL A 69 -17.10 -6.08 -2.60
N ALA A 70 -15.82 -5.87 -2.89
CA ALA A 70 -14.87 -6.87 -3.38
C ALA A 70 -13.44 -6.45 -3.08
N VAL A 71 -12.55 -7.43 -2.97
CA VAL A 71 -11.10 -7.20 -2.80
C VAL A 71 -10.33 -8.12 -3.75
N ASP A 72 -9.04 -7.83 -3.96
CA ASP A 72 -8.16 -8.77 -4.67
C ASP A 72 -7.92 -10.05 -3.85
N LYS A 73 -7.51 -11.12 -4.53
CA LYS A 73 -7.31 -12.43 -3.90
C LYS A 73 -6.23 -12.46 -2.81
N TYR A 74 -5.29 -11.52 -2.84
CA TYR A 74 -4.21 -11.41 -1.85
C TYR A 74 -4.59 -10.56 -0.63
N SER A 75 -5.77 -9.92 -0.67
CA SER A 75 -6.35 -9.20 0.46
C SER A 75 -7.21 -10.09 1.38
N ALA A 76 -7.31 -11.39 1.08
CA ALA A 76 -8.15 -12.32 1.85
C ALA A 76 -7.66 -12.53 3.29
N ASP A 77 -6.41 -12.25 3.57
CA ASP A 77 -5.77 -12.36 4.88
C ASP A 77 -5.71 -11.04 5.66
N VAL A 78 -6.27 -9.97 5.11
CA VAL A 78 -6.33 -8.68 5.80
C VAL A 78 -7.35 -8.76 6.93
N GLU A 79 -6.90 -8.53 8.15
CA GLU A 79 -7.76 -8.52 9.34
C GLU A 79 -8.86 -7.47 9.20
N GLY A 80 -10.10 -7.84 9.50
CA GLY A 80 -11.28 -6.98 9.36
C GLY A 80 -12.00 -7.12 8.00
N VAL A 81 -11.42 -7.81 7.02
CA VAL A 81 -12.09 -8.14 5.76
C VAL A 81 -12.95 -9.40 5.94
N SER A 82 -14.19 -9.36 5.46
CA SER A 82 -15.09 -10.53 5.51
C SER A 82 -14.55 -11.71 4.69
N GLU A 83 -14.58 -12.91 5.24
CA GLU A 83 -14.16 -14.12 4.54
C GLU A 83 -14.99 -14.38 3.27
N ASP A 84 -16.28 -14.02 3.29
CA ASP A 84 -17.24 -14.22 2.20
C ASP A 84 -17.20 -13.13 1.13
N ILE A 85 -16.36 -12.08 1.31
CA ILE A 85 -16.28 -10.98 0.34
C ILE A 85 -15.80 -11.52 -1.03
N PRO A 86 -16.41 -11.09 -2.16
CA PRO A 86 -15.97 -11.45 -3.50
C PRO A 86 -14.48 -11.14 -3.71
N LYS A 87 -13.74 -12.10 -4.30
CA LYS A 87 -12.32 -11.94 -4.64
C LYS A 87 -12.18 -11.72 -6.14
N ILE A 88 -11.43 -10.71 -6.54
CA ILE A 88 -11.13 -10.41 -7.94
C ILE A 88 -9.69 -10.76 -8.29
N ASP A 89 -9.46 -11.13 -9.55
CA ASP A 89 -8.10 -11.17 -10.09
C ASP A 89 -7.73 -9.79 -10.62
N PHE A 90 -6.85 -9.11 -9.90
CA PHE A 90 -6.47 -7.73 -10.23
C PHE A 90 -5.68 -7.58 -11.54
N ARG A 91 -5.09 -8.67 -12.07
CA ARG A 91 -4.36 -8.66 -13.35
C ARG A 91 -5.25 -8.93 -14.55
N ASN A 92 -6.35 -9.66 -14.32
CA ASN A 92 -7.34 -9.99 -15.35
C ASN A 92 -8.74 -9.87 -14.74
N PRO A 93 -9.19 -8.64 -14.39
CA PRO A 93 -10.46 -8.43 -13.73
C PRO A 93 -11.63 -8.78 -14.67
N ASP A 94 -12.61 -9.51 -14.12
CA ASP A 94 -13.89 -9.71 -14.80
C ASP A 94 -14.70 -8.40 -14.74
N ALA A 95 -14.69 -7.67 -15.85
CA ALA A 95 -15.36 -6.38 -15.93
C ALA A 95 -16.88 -6.49 -15.74
N GLU A 96 -17.53 -7.57 -16.23
CA GLU A 96 -18.97 -7.76 -16.07
C GLU A 96 -19.32 -8.00 -14.59
N ALA A 97 -18.55 -8.83 -13.90
CA ALA A 97 -18.73 -9.09 -12.48
C ALA A 97 -18.52 -7.82 -11.64
N ILE A 98 -17.49 -7.01 -11.95
CA ILE A 98 -17.21 -5.75 -11.26
C ILE A 98 -18.33 -4.74 -11.49
N ILE A 99 -18.78 -4.57 -12.73
CA ILE A 99 -19.89 -3.67 -13.08
C ILE A 99 -21.17 -4.11 -12.38
N ALA A 100 -21.44 -5.41 -12.27
CA ALA A 100 -22.61 -5.93 -11.59
C ALA A 100 -22.62 -5.63 -10.07
N LEU A 101 -21.47 -5.49 -9.44
CA LEU A 101 -21.34 -5.05 -8.03
C LEU A 101 -21.68 -3.58 -7.85
N ASN A 102 -21.73 -2.80 -8.94
CA ASN A 102 -22.04 -1.37 -8.98
C ASN A 102 -21.28 -0.55 -7.91
N PRO A 103 -19.94 -0.62 -7.86
CA PRO A 103 -19.16 0.13 -6.90
C PRO A 103 -19.19 1.63 -7.20
N ASP A 104 -19.11 2.45 -6.16
CA ASP A 104 -18.95 3.89 -6.32
C ASP A 104 -17.54 4.22 -6.84
N ILE A 105 -16.54 3.38 -6.48
CA ILE A 105 -15.16 3.52 -6.92
C ILE A 105 -14.39 2.20 -6.87
N VAL A 106 -13.42 2.07 -7.77
CA VAL A 106 -12.36 1.06 -7.72
C VAL A 106 -11.05 1.76 -7.34
N ILE A 107 -10.41 1.33 -6.25
CA ILE A 107 -9.07 1.76 -5.85
C ILE A 107 -8.10 0.71 -6.32
N ALA A 108 -7.36 1.05 -7.38
CA ALA A 108 -6.45 0.16 -8.09
C ALA A 108 -4.98 0.42 -7.70
N SER A 109 -4.13 -0.57 -7.93
CA SER A 109 -2.68 -0.44 -7.75
C SER A 109 -1.97 -0.26 -9.09
N GLY A 110 -0.83 0.41 -9.10
CA GLY A 110 0.06 0.47 -10.26
C GLY A 110 0.48 -0.90 -10.78
N HIS A 111 0.53 -1.93 -9.92
CA HIS A 111 0.79 -3.32 -10.30
C HIS A 111 -0.34 -3.98 -11.11
N ASN A 112 -1.51 -3.35 -11.21
CA ASN A 112 -2.62 -3.88 -12.00
C ASN A 112 -2.36 -3.74 -13.51
N LYS A 113 -1.54 -2.78 -13.93
CA LYS A 113 -1.19 -2.56 -15.33
C LYS A 113 -0.10 -3.52 -15.78
N ALA A 114 -0.33 -4.20 -16.90
CA ALA A 114 0.66 -5.05 -17.56
C ALA A 114 1.06 -4.38 -18.89
N GLY A 115 2.15 -3.64 -18.88
CA GLY A 115 2.57 -2.82 -20.02
C GLY A 115 1.63 -1.62 -20.24
N ASP A 116 1.26 -1.37 -21.49
CA ASP A 116 0.41 -0.23 -21.87
C ASP A 116 -1.10 -0.51 -21.77
N GLU A 117 -1.50 -1.75 -21.46
CA GLU A 117 -2.91 -2.13 -21.36
C GLU A 117 -3.44 -1.84 -19.95
N ASP A 118 -4.58 -1.13 -19.92
CA ASP A 118 -5.32 -0.86 -18.69
C ASP A 118 -6.39 -1.93 -18.48
N PRO A 119 -6.23 -2.84 -17.50
CA PRO A 119 -7.20 -3.91 -17.27
C PRO A 119 -8.57 -3.41 -16.80
N PHE A 120 -8.66 -2.15 -16.35
CA PHE A 120 -9.91 -1.51 -15.90
C PHE A 120 -10.55 -0.60 -16.97
N ALA A 121 -10.08 -0.62 -18.23
CA ALA A 121 -10.61 0.24 -19.29
C ALA A 121 -12.13 0.10 -19.47
N LEU A 122 -12.65 -1.14 -19.57
CA LEU A 122 -14.08 -1.41 -19.72
C LEU A 122 -14.92 -0.93 -18.52
N ILE A 123 -14.36 -0.96 -17.32
CA ILE A 123 -15.00 -0.49 -16.09
C ILE A 123 -15.11 1.02 -16.11
N LYS A 124 -14.08 1.72 -16.56
CA LYS A 124 -14.07 3.16 -16.78
C LYS A 124 -15.07 3.58 -17.86
N GLU A 125 -15.15 2.82 -18.98
CA GLU A 125 -16.13 3.03 -20.04
C GLU A 125 -17.58 2.86 -19.55
N ALA A 126 -17.82 1.97 -18.58
CA ALA A 126 -19.10 1.82 -17.91
C ALA A 126 -19.43 2.97 -16.94
N GLY A 127 -18.53 3.95 -16.78
CA GLY A 127 -18.73 5.14 -15.94
C GLY A 127 -18.35 4.96 -14.49
N ILE A 128 -17.72 3.85 -14.12
CA ILE A 128 -17.21 3.59 -12.76
C ILE A 128 -15.84 4.26 -12.60
N PRO A 129 -15.66 5.15 -11.62
CA PRO A 129 -14.36 5.77 -11.35
C PRO A 129 -13.32 4.73 -10.92
N VAL A 130 -12.10 4.85 -11.45
CA VAL A 130 -10.94 4.06 -11.06
C VAL A 130 -9.82 5.00 -10.67
N ALA A 131 -9.35 4.92 -9.43
CA ALA A 131 -8.22 5.68 -8.93
C ALA A 131 -7.02 4.76 -8.72
N TYR A 132 -5.87 5.10 -9.30
CA TYR A 132 -4.63 4.33 -9.18
C TYR A 132 -3.75 4.88 -8.07
N ILE A 133 -3.24 3.95 -7.25
CA ILE A 133 -2.20 4.20 -6.26
C ILE A 133 -0.96 3.42 -6.70
N PRO A 134 0.18 4.08 -6.97
CA PRO A 134 1.42 3.41 -7.36
C PRO A 134 1.98 2.61 -6.19
N SER A 135 2.96 1.76 -6.48
CA SER A 135 3.80 1.22 -5.40
C SER A 135 4.66 2.34 -4.85
N SER A 136 4.46 2.69 -3.58
CA SER A 136 5.28 3.71 -2.94
C SER A 136 6.69 3.20 -2.70
N TYR A 137 7.67 4.02 -3.07
CA TYR A 137 9.10 3.72 -2.93
C TYR A 137 9.70 4.30 -1.64
N SER A 138 8.91 5.05 -0.87
CA SER A 138 9.35 5.72 0.35
C SER A 138 8.27 5.68 1.44
N ILE A 139 8.67 5.86 2.69
CA ILE A 139 7.74 6.00 3.82
C ILE A 139 6.85 7.24 3.64
N ASP A 140 7.40 8.35 3.17
CA ASP A 140 6.62 9.56 2.83
C ASP A 140 5.62 9.32 1.69
N GLY A 141 5.97 8.48 0.71
CA GLY A 141 5.06 8.04 -0.34
C GLY A 141 3.85 7.30 0.24
N ILE A 142 4.07 6.42 1.21
CA ILE A 142 3.01 5.68 1.91
C ILE A 142 2.09 6.64 2.68
N TYR A 143 2.63 7.66 3.35
CA TYR A 143 1.81 8.70 3.98
C TYR A 143 0.91 9.41 2.96
N GLY A 144 1.46 9.76 1.78
CA GLY A 144 0.69 10.37 0.71
C GLY A 144 -0.39 9.44 0.12
N ASP A 145 -0.20 8.14 0.12
CA ASP A 145 -1.22 7.16 -0.33
C ASP A 145 -2.36 7.07 0.70
N ILE A 146 -2.04 7.05 1.99
CA ILE A 146 -3.03 7.08 3.08
C ILE A 146 -3.84 8.37 3.03
N GLU A 147 -3.18 9.54 2.90
CA GLU A 147 -3.83 10.84 2.78
C GLU A 147 -4.77 10.89 1.58
N PHE A 148 -4.33 10.36 0.42
CA PHE A 148 -5.14 10.30 -0.79
C PHE A 148 -6.40 9.44 -0.59
N ILE A 149 -6.28 8.24 -0.01
CA ILE A 149 -7.42 7.36 0.28
C ILE A 149 -8.38 8.05 1.25
N ALA A 150 -7.86 8.67 2.30
CA ALA A 150 -8.65 9.38 3.30
C ALA A 150 -9.45 10.54 2.67
N ASN A 151 -8.79 11.39 1.86
CA ASN A 151 -9.44 12.49 1.15
C ASN A 151 -10.50 12.00 0.15
N LEU A 152 -10.25 10.87 -0.52
CA LEU A 152 -11.17 10.28 -1.49
C LEU A 152 -12.44 9.72 -0.83
N THR A 153 -12.31 9.22 0.39
CA THR A 153 -13.36 8.50 1.11
C THR A 153 -14.08 9.33 2.18
N GLY A 154 -13.62 10.59 2.39
CA GLY A 154 -14.17 11.50 3.41
C GLY A 154 -13.81 11.09 4.84
N THR A 155 -12.61 10.53 5.03
CA THR A 155 -12.04 10.09 6.32
C THR A 155 -10.74 10.83 6.64
N GLU A 156 -10.68 12.12 6.29
CA GLU A 156 -9.46 12.94 6.41
C GLU A 156 -8.91 12.97 7.83
N LYS A 157 -9.80 13.02 8.81
CA LYS A 157 -9.40 13.06 10.22
C LYS A 157 -8.74 11.74 10.66
N GLU A 158 -9.35 10.61 10.31
CA GLU A 158 -8.83 9.28 10.59
C GLU A 158 -7.48 9.05 9.87
N GLY A 159 -7.36 9.56 8.63
CA GLY A 159 -6.12 9.54 7.87
C GLY A 159 -5.01 10.36 8.51
N GLU A 160 -5.31 11.57 8.98
CA GLU A 160 -4.35 12.42 9.69
C GLU A 160 -3.88 11.78 11.00
N GLU A 161 -4.81 11.24 11.79
CA GLU A 161 -4.50 10.54 13.04
C GLU A 161 -3.60 9.32 12.79
N LEU A 162 -3.89 8.53 11.75
CA LEU A 162 -3.10 7.36 11.36
C LEU A 162 -1.67 7.76 10.94
N ILE A 163 -1.55 8.74 10.04
CA ILE A 163 -0.24 9.24 9.57
C ILE A 163 0.57 9.82 10.73
N ASN A 164 -0.04 10.59 11.62
CA ASN A 164 0.66 11.17 12.76
C ASN A 164 1.20 10.08 13.71
N SER A 165 0.41 9.03 13.98
CA SER A 165 0.87 7.89 14.77
C SER A 165 2.05 7.17 14.12
N MET A 166 2.00 6.95 12.79
CA MET A 166 3.12 6.35 12.05
C MET A 166 4.39 7.21 12.14
N LYS A 167 4.25 8.54 11.97
CA LYS A 167 5.38 9.48 12.06
C LYS A 167 6.02 9.46 13.45
N GLU A 168 5.22 9.45 14.51
CA GLU A 168 5.70 9.36 15.88
C GLU A 168 6.52 8.08 16.12
N ASP A 169 6.05 6.94 15.61
CA ASP A 169 6.76 5.67 15.69
C ASP A 169 8.10 5.72 14.90
N VAL A 170 8.08 6.20 13.65
CA VAL A 170 9.26 6.33 12.81
C VAL A 170 10.29 7.27 13.45
N GLU A 171 9.86 8.44 13.93
CA GLU A 171 10.75 9.41 14.61
C GLU A 171 11.36 8.83 15.87
N SER A 172 10.58 8.09 16.67
CA SER A 172 11.05 7.44 17.90
C SER A 172 12.12 6.39 17.61
N ILE A 173 11.94 5.58 16.58
CA ILE A 173 12.91 4.56 16.14
C ILE A 173 14.15 5.24 15.57
N LYS A 174 13.95 6.25 14.71
CA LYS A 174 15.04 7.02 14.11
C LYS A 174 15.92 7.72 15.14
N ALA A 175 15.32 8.26 16.19
CA ALA A 175 16.06 8.92 17.28
C ALA A 175 17.06 7.98 17.96
N ILE A 176 16.73 6.68 18.08
CA ILE A 176 17.67 5.66 18.55
C ILE A 176 18.69 5.32 17.45
N GLY A 177 18.23 5.09 16.21
CA GLY A 177 19.09 4.77 15.08
C GLY A 177 20.20 5.81 14.85
N ASP A 178 19.88 7.10 15.02
CA ASP A 178 20.84 8.21 14.89
C ASP A 178 21.94 8.18 15.99
N THR A 179 21.74 7.45 17.10
CA THR A 179 22.77 7.29 18.14
C THR A 179 23.74 6.13 17.87
N ILE A 180 23.41 5.25 16.91
CA ILE A 180 24.22 4.07 16.60
C ILE A 180 25.44 4.48 15.81
N THR A 181 26.60 4.28 16.39
CA THR A 181 27.90 4.63 15.78
C THR A 181 28.57 3.46 15.08
N ASP A 182 28.33 2.23 15.56
CA ASP A 182 28.81 0.99 14.95
C ASP A 182 27.68 0.32 14.19
N LYS A 183 27.52 0.76 12.94
CA LYS A 183 26.40 0.36 12.10
C LYS A 183 26.59 -1.06 11.58
N LYS A 184 25.61 -1.95 11.91
CA LYS A 184 25.57 -3.29 11.33
C LYS A 184 25.19 -3.26 9.86
N SER A 185 25.80 -4.14 9.08
CA SER A 185 25.47 -4.39 7.68
C SER A 185 24.36 -5.43 7.60
N VAL A 186 23.31 -5.15 6.81
CA VAL A 186 22.11 -5.97 6.70
C VAL A 186 21.92 -6.45 5.27
N TYR A 187 21.68 -7.73 5.09
CA TYR A 187 21.09 -8.31 3.90
C TYR A 187 19.62 -8.63 4.18
N PHE A 188 18.71 -8.17 3.30
CA PHE A 188 17.29 -8.52 3.41
C PHE A 188 16.86 -9.33 2.19
N GLU A 189 16.49 -10.60 2.39
CA GLU A 189 16.01 -11.48 1.34
C GLU A 189 14.47 -11.47 1.27
N ILE A 190 13.92 -11.01 0.14
CA ILE A 190 12.48 -11.04 -0.13
C ILE A 190 12.03 -12.31 -0.85
N GLY A 191 12.94 -13.11 -1.29
CA GLY A 191 12.66 -14.41 -1.91
C GLY A 191 13.87 -15.03 -2.56
N ALA A 192 13.80 -16.32 -2.76
CA ALA A 192 14.78 -17.12 -3.49
C ALA A 192 14.09 -17.95 -4.59
N GLY A 193 14.74 -18.10 -5.72
CA GLY A 193 14.23 -18.84 -6.88
C GLY A 193 15.32 -19.04 -7.91
N SER A 194 15.17 -18.49 -9.11
CA SER A 194 16.23 -18.44 -10.12
C SER A 194 17.41 -17.53 -9.74
N GLY A 195 17.31 -16.79 -8.64
CA GLY A 195 18.28 -15.91 -8.01
C GLY A 195 17.73 -15.46 -6.65
N LEU A 196 18.51 -14.69 -5.91
CA LEU A 196 18.11 -14.13 -4.64
C LEU A 196 17.53 -12.74 -4.87
N TYR A 197 16.27 -12.52 -4.47
CA TYR A 197 15.59 -11.25 -4.63
C TYR A 197 15.80 -10.38 -3.41
N THR A 198 16.24 -9.15 -3.64
CA THR A 198 16.51 -8.13 -2.61
C THR A 198 16.25 -6.73 -3.19
N PHE A 199 16.80 -5.71 -2.56
CA PHE A 199 16.62 -4.32 -2.97
C PHE A 199 17.84 -3.46 -2.63
N GLY A 200 17.98 -2.38 -3.38
CA GLY A 200 18.89 -1.29 -3.08
C GLY A 200 18.18 -0.06 -2.52
N ASN A 201 18.73 1.13 -2.76
CA ASN A 201 18.10 2.40 -2.45
C ASN A 201 16.81 2.63 -3.26
N GLU A 202 16.12 3.74 -3.04
CA GLU A 202 14.81 4.05 -3.65
C GLU A 202 13.74 3.00 -3.36
N THR A 203 13.77 2.40 -2.15
CA THR A 203 12.74 1.52 -1.64
C THR A 203 12.44 1.87 -0.18
N PHE A 204 11.18 1.75 0.24
CA PHE A 204 10.81 1.99 1.64
C PHE A 204 11.51 1.01 2.61
N LEU A 205 11.85 -0.20 2.15
CA LEU A 205 12.61 -1.16 2.95
C LEU A 205 14.04 -0.71 3.22
N ASN A 206 14.69 -0.06 2.23
CA ASN A 206 16.01 0.54 2.46
C ASN A 206 15.92 1.69 3.47
N GLU A 207 14.91 2.56 3.34
CA GLU A 207 14.66 3.63 4.33
C GLU A 207 14.45 3.05 5.74
N MET A 208 13.77 1.91 5.87
CA MET A 208 13.58 1.23 7.16
C MET A 208 14.91 0.74 7.74
N ILE A 209 15.80 0.14 6.92
CA ILE A 209 17.14 -0.29 7.36
C ILE A 209 17.96 0.93 7.83
N GLU A 210 17.91 2.05 7.10
CA GLU A 210 18.62 3.27 7.48
C GLU A 210 18.02 3.92 8.74
N THR A 211 16.69 3.91 8.86
CA THR A 211 15.96 4.46 10.02
C THR A 211 16.35 3.78 11.33
N ILE A 212 16.57 2.48 11.31
CA ILE A 212 17.04 1.73 12.50
C ILE A 212 18.54 1.90 12.77
N GLY A 213 19.27 2.69 11.98
CA GLY A 213 20.70 2.95 12.15
C GLY A 213 21.61 1.88 11.53
N ALA A 214 21.10 1.01 10.66
CA ALA A 214 21.85 -0.01 9.95
C ALA A 214 22.23 0.43 8.52
N THR A 215 22.95 -0.43 7.80
CA THR A 215 23.36 -0.21 6.41
C THR A 215 22.93 -1.41 5.56
N ASN A 216 22.23 -1.17 4.47
CA ASN A 216 21.93 -2.19 3.48
C ASN A 216 23.19 -2.51 2.66
N ILE A 217 23.58 -3.80 2.57
CA ILE A 217 24.79 -4.22 1.81
C ILE A 217 24.68 -3.92 0.31
N PHE A 218 23.46 -3.71 -0.21
CA PHE A 218 23.17 -3.34 -1.59
C PHE A 218 22.62 -1.92 -1.72
N GLY A 219 22.82 -1.06 -0.72
CA GLY A 219 22.32 0.33 -0.71
C GLY A 219 22.85 1.22 -1.84
N ASP A 220 23.92 0.85 -2.53
CA ASP A 220 24.45 1.54 -3.72
C ASP A 220 23.70 1.16 -5.01
N GLU A 221 22.95 0.07 -5.00
CA GLU A 221 22.09 -0.34 -6.10
C GLU A 221 20.74 0.39 -6.03
N SER A 222 19.98 0.43 -7.14
CA SER A 222 18.69 1.12 -7.18
C SER A 222 17.54 0.14 -7.33
N SER A 223 16.44 0.37 -6.57
CA SER A 223 15.18 -0.36 -6.71
C SER A 223 15.31 -1.86 -6.33
N TRP A 224 14.40 -2.68 -6.88
CA TRP A 224 14.35 -4.12 -6.65
C TRP A 224 15.34 -4.84 -7.56
N ILE A 225 16.19 -5.69 -6.99
CA ILE A 225 17.28 -6.35 -7.69
C ILE A 225 17.30 -7.86 -7.43
N THR A 226 17.99 -8.58 -8.32
CA THR A 226 18.33 -9.99 -8.15
C THR A 226 19.84 -10.09 -8.03
N VAL A 227 20.32 -10.79 -7.00
CA VAL A 227 21.74 -10.97 -6.73
C VAL A 227 22.10 -12.45 -6.74
N THR A 228 23.41 -12.74 -6.79
CA THR A 228 23.91 -14.11 -6.69
C THR A 228 24.26 -14.45 -5.23
N PRO A 229 24.26 -15.73 -4.84
CA PRO A 229 24.75 -16.16 -3.54
C PRO A 229 26.15 -15.67 -3.22
N GLU A 230 27.04 -15.66 -4.20
CA GLU A 230 28.44 -15.21 -4.06
C GLU A 230 28.50 -13.73 -3.70
N ALA A 231 27.64 -12.88 -4.28
CA ALA A 231 27.61 -11.45 -3.96
C ALA A 231 27.25 -11.20 -2.49
N VAL A 232 26.35 -12.01 -1.91
CA VAL A 232 25.99 -11.92 -0.49
C VAL A 232 27.14 -12.41 0.40
N ILE A 233 27.80 -13.52 0.02
CA ILE A 233 28.97 -14.07 0.73
C ILE A 233 30.13 -13.06 0.75
N ASP A 234 30.42 -12.43 -0.40
CA ASP A 234 31.48 -11.44 -0.54
C ASP A 234 31.18 -10.16 0.26
N ALA A 235 29.92 -9.73 0.32
CA ALA A 235 29.48 -8.59 1.13
C ALA A 235 29.50 -8.91 2.64
N ASN A 236 29.40 -10.17 3.02
CA ASN A 236 29.52 -10.70 4.38
C ASN A 236 28.68 -9.93 5.43
N PRO A 237 27.36 -9.90 5.34
CA PRO A 237 26.52 -9.11 6.24
C PRO A 237 26.60 -9.56 7.71
N ASP A 238 26.44 -8.60 8.63
CA ASP A 238 26.36 -8.86 10.06
C ASP A 238 25.01 -9.48 10.46
N VAL A 239 23.93 -9.14 9.76
CA VAL A 239 22.57 -9.62 10.00
C VAL A 239 21.90 -9.96 8.68
N ILE A 240 21.15 -11.06 8.66
CA ILE A 240 20.27 -11.44 7.54
C ILE A 240 18.82 -11.39 8.00
N LEU A 241 17.99 -10.67 7.24
CA LEU A 241 16.55 -10.64 7.41
C LEU A 241 15.88 -11.33 6.20
N ALA A 242 14.78 -12.05 6.43
CA ALA A 242 14.02 -12.69 5.37
C ALA A 242 12.53 -12.58 5.64
N ASN A 243 11.72 -12.41 4.58
CA ASN A 243 10.27 -12.31 4.72
C ASN A 243 9.47 -13.35 3.91
N SER A 244 10.12 -14.34 3.32
CA SER A 244 9.43 -15.44 2.66
C SER A 244 8.66 -16.30 3.68
N PRO A 245 7.32 -16.44 3.52
CA PRO A 245 6.53 -17.17 4.51
C PRO A 245 6.52 -18.67 4.23
N GLY A 246 6.20 -19.45 5.27
CA GLY A 246 6.03 -20.89 5.15
C GLY A 246 7.35 -21.62 4.93
N THR A 247 7.28 -22.71 4.20
CA THR A 247 8.44 -23.56 3.88
C THR A 247 8.61 -23.71 2.36
N ASN A 248 9.86 -23.87 1.93
CA ASN A 248 10.19 -24.18 0.54
C ASN A 248 9.82 -25.64 0.18
N GLU A 249 10.13 -26.09 -1.06
CA GLU A 249 9.86 -27.46 -1.52
C GLU A 249 10.58 -28.54 -0.71
N ALA A 250 11.67 -28.20 -0.02
CA ALA A 250 12.39 -29.11 0.89
C ALA A 250 11.81 -29.11 2.31
N GLY A 251 10.77 -28.31 2.58
CA GLY A 251 10.15 -28.18 3.91
C GLY A 251 10.91 -27.27 4.87
N LEU A 252 11.86 -26.47 4.39
CA LEU A 252 12.65 -25.55 5.19
C LEU A 252 12.01 -24.16 5.22
N THR A 253 11.96 -23.52 6.40
CA THR A 253 11.65 -22.10 6.53
C THR A 253 12.72 -21.25 5.83
N ALA A 254 12.45 -19.96 5.58
CA ALA A 254 13.45 -19.08 4.96
C ALA A 254 14.75 -19.03 5.76
N VAL A 255 14.68 -18.99 7.09
CA VAL A 255 15.86 -19.01 7.97
C VAL A 255 16.62 -20.33 7.84
N GLU A 256 15.93 -21.48 7.92
CA GLU A 256 16.56 -22.80 7.78
C GLU A 256 17.19 -23.00 6.38
N ASP A 257 16.52 -22.52 5.33
CA ASP A 257 17.07 -22.53 3.97
C ASP A 257 18.37 -21.72 3.88
N ILE A 258 18.34 -20.47 4.34
CA ILE A 258 19.50 -19.57 4.32
C ILE A 258 20.70 -20.17 5.05
N VAL A 259 20.51 -20.65 6.27
CA VAL A 259 21.62 -21.20 7.07
C VAL A 259 22.16 -22.54 6.55
N SER A 260 21.38 -23.25 5.72
CA SER A 260 21.78 -24.54 5.13
C SER A 260 22.44 -24.42 3.76
N ARG A 261 22.49 -23.23 3.15
CA ARG A 261 23.08 -23.01 1.83
C ARG A 261 24.58 -23.28 1.82
N GLU A 262 25.08 -23.90 0.76
CA GLU A 262 26.50 -24.21 0.58
C GLU A 262 27.34 -22.91 0.60
N GLY A 263 28.38 -22.87 1.42
CA GLY A 263 29.29 -21.74 1.58
C GLY A 263 28.80 -20.60 2.48
N TRP A 264 27.53 -20.60 2.87
CA TRP A 264 26.96 -19.55 3.74
C TRP A 264 27.39 -19.67 5.20
N ASP A 265 27.93 -20.82 5.61
CA ASP A 265 28.57 -21.02 6.90
C ASP A 265 29.79 -20.11 7.13
N THR A 266 30.30 -19.46 6.07
CA THR A 266 31.38 -18.45 6.14
C THR A 266 30.85 -17.04 6.43
N VAL A 267 29.56 -16.76 6.23
CA VAL A 267 28.95 -15.45 6.45
C VAL A 267 28.82 -15.14 7.93
N THR A 268 29.16 -13.93 8.34
CA THR A 268 29.13 -13.47 9.73
C THR A 268 27.77 -13.67 10.38
N ALA A 269 26.68 -13.27 9.73
CA ALA A 269 25.32 -13.44 10.21
C ALA A 269 24.98 -14.92 10.50
N VAL A 270 25.36 -15.83 9.60
CA VAL A 270 25.10 -17.27 9.76
C VAL A 270 25.93 -17.86 10.90
N LYS A 271 27.22 -17.49 11.00
CA LYS A 271 28.10 -17.96 12.11
C LYS A 271 27.57 -17.54 13.46
N ASN A 272 27.02 -16.34 13.57
CA ASN A 272 26.55 -15.79 14.85
C ASN A 272 25.11 -16.20 15.16
N GLY A 273 24.35 -16.73 14.17
CA GLY A 273 22.93 -17.02 14.31
C GLY A 273 22.05 -15.77 14.16
N ASP A 274 22.58 -14.71 13.56
CA ASP A 274 21.88 -13.43 13.33
C ASP A 274 21.09 -13.46 11.99
N VAL A 275 20.25 -14.49 11.85
CA VAL A 275 19.34 -14.69 10.71
C VAL A 275 17.92 -14.72 11.22
N TYR A 276 17.06 -13.77 10.79
CA TYR A 276 15.75 -13.55 11.36
C TYR A 276 14.65 -13.51 10.30
N GLN A 277 13.48 -14.06 10.67
CA GLN A 277 12.26 -13.92 9.90
C GLN A 277 11.57 -12.61 10.27
N ILE A 278 11.17 -11.83 9.25
CA ILE A 278 10.33 -10.63 9.38
C ILE A 278 8.94 -10.95 8.83
N ASP A 279 7.90 -10.37 9.41
CA ASP A 279 6.53 -10.55 8.93
C ASP A 279 6.40 -10.12 7.47
N LYS A 280 5.92 -11.04 6.62
CA LYS A 280 5.83 -10.82 5.18
C LYS A 280 4.92 -9.67 4.83
N ASN A 281 3.73 -9.64 5.42
CA ASN A 281 2.70 -8.71 5.00
C ASN A 281 3.12 -7.27 5.31
N SER A 282 3.56 -7.02 6.55
CA SER A 282 4.00 -5.70 6.99
C SER A 282 5.29 -5.22 6.30
N SER A 283 6.15 -6.13 5.84
CA SER A 283 7.38 -5.76 5.10
C SER A 283 7.21 -5.72 3.58
N SER A 284 6.06 -6.15 3.03
CA SER A 284 5.84 -6.19 1.58
C SER A 284 4.72 -5.27 1.10
N ARG A 285 3.90 -4.74 2.02
CA ARG A 285 2.73 -3.93 1.71
C ARG A 285 2.94 -2.51 2.19
N GLY A 286 2.96 -1.54 1.27
CA GLY A 286 3.06 -0.11 1.59
C GLY A 286 1.77 0.39 2.24
N SER A 287 1.60 0.13 3.52
CA SER A 287 0.45 0.54 4.33
C SER A 287 0.93 1.00 5.72
N GLN A 288 0.02 1.34 6.62
CA GLN A 288 0.35 1.65 8.02
C GLN A 288 1.07 0.49 8.73
N ASN A 289 0.94 -0.73 8.24
CA ASN A 289 1.52 -1.92 8.87
C ASN A 289 3.05 -2.01 8.70
N ILE A 290 3.69 -1.16 7.86
CA ILE A 290 5.16 -1.08 7.78
C ILE A 290 5.80 -0.77 9.13
N ILE A 291 5.08 -0.11 10.05
CA ILE A 291 5.57 0.19 11.39
C ILE A 291 5.83 -1.10 12.18
N LYS A 292 5.00 -2.13 12.00
CA LYS A 292 5.25 -3.45 12.60
C LYS A 292 6.56 -4.03 12.11
N ALA A 293 6.78 -4.07 10.79
CA ALA A 293 8.03 -4.57 10.22
C ALA A 293 9.25 -3.74 10.66
N LEU A 294 9.12 -2.40 10.73
CA LEU A 294 10.18 -1.52 11.18
C LEU A 294 10.61 -1.84 12.63
N LYS A 295 9.64 -2.06 13.54
CA LYS A 295 9.90 -2.47 14.92
C LYS A 295 10.52 -3.87 15.01
N GLU A 296 10.08 -4.82 14.19
CA GLU A 296 10.65 -6.16 14.11
C GLU A 296 12.11 -6.11 13.62
N MET A 297 12.39 -5.35 12.56
CA MET A 297 13.75 -5.16 12.03
C MET A 297 14.66 -4.51 13.07
N ALA A 298 14.19 -3.44 13.74
CA ALA A 298 14.94 -2.77 14.80
C ALA A 298 15.38 -3.75 15.90
N LYS A 299 14.45 -4.56 16.41
CA LYS A 299 14.74 -5.57 17.45
C LYS A 299 15.64 -6.69 16.96
N ALA A 300 15.50 -7.12 15.72
CA ALA A 300 16.34 -8.16 15.14
C ALA A 300 17.79 -7.69 14.97
N VAL A 301 17.98 -6.46 14.50
CA VAL A 301 19.31 -5.92 14.22
C VAL A 301 20.00 -5.41 15.49
N TYR A 302 19.28 -4.72 16.36
CA TYR A 302 19.82 -4.09 17.58
C TYR A 302 18.92 -4.40 18.80
N PRO A 303 18.94 -5.64 19.31
CA PRO A 303 18.01 -6.09 20.35
C PRO A 303 18.15 -5.33 21.69
N ASP A 304 19.33 -4.86 22.03
CA ASP A 304 19.57 -4.13 23.28
C ASP A 304 19.09 -2.68 23.19
N GLU A 305 19.29 -2.03 22.06
CA GLU A 305 18.94 -0.63 21.78
C GLU A 305 17.42 -0.46 21.63
N TYR A 306 16.74 -1.42 21.01
CA TYR A 306 15.30 -1.39 20.75
C TYR A 306 14.46 -2.33 21.63
N LYS A 307 14.96 -2.71 22.81
CA LYS A 307 14.29 -3.65 23.72
C LYS A 307 12.90 -3.20 24.21
N ASP A 308 12.66 -1.90 24.24
CA ASP A 308 11.44 -1.29 24.77
C ASP A 308 10.34 -1.06 23.71
N PHE A 309 10.57 -1.44 22.44
CA PHE A 309 9.60 -1.31 21.34
C PHE A 309 8.69 -2.51 21.17
#